data_9bdafc690e00421458083dec9a991f7e
#
_entry.id   9bdafc690e00421458083dec9a991f7e
#
_cell.length_a   1.000
_cell.length_b   1.000
_cell.length_c   1.000
_cell.angle_alpha   90.00
_cell.angle_beta   90.00
_cell.angle_gamma   90.00
#
_symmetry.space_group_name_H-M   'P 1'
#
loop_
_entity.id
_entity.type
_entity.pdbx_description
1 polymer ?
#
loop_
_entity_poly.entity_id
_entity_poly.type
_entity_poly.pdbx_seq_one_letter_code
_entity_poly.pdbx_strand_id
1 'polypeptide(L)'
;NRIFMERKDEHQFMFLNPMDQFFVETDQFRFYNTKSPFMNIAYNTCGNKTTGDDHVKVTFARNVGKNFNFGGIFDYMYGQGYYNSQSTSHMNASAFGSYTADRYNLHFYYQHNYMKLAENGGIEDEKYITRPEDLSQKYNSSDIPTLLTRTWNKQEHDVLYLNHKYNMGFMREASDTIDTMEVFVPVANVFHTFKLERLTRGFISYDMPENYNEKTYLLPSDSVNDRTKNFSVKNLLGLSLCEGFNKWAAAGLSAYVGY
;
A
#
# COMPACT_ATOMS: atom_id res chain seq x y z
N ASN A 1 14.44 -7.00 -9.34
CA ASN A 1 15.62 -6.30 -8.79
C ASN A 1 15.79 -4.97 -9.52
N ARG A 2 15.61 -3.84 -8.83
CA ARG A 2 15.95 -2.51 -9.38
C ARG A 2 17.40 -2.21 -9.02
N ILE A 3 18.22 -1.91 -10.03
CA ILE A 3 19.63 -1.51 -9.86
C ILE A 3 19.71 -0.03 -9.43
N PHE A 4 18.75 0.78 -9.88
CA PHE A 4 18.66 2.20 -9.54
C PHE A 4 17.33 2.47 -8.87
N MET A 5 17.35 3.10 -7.70
CA MET A 5 16.16 3.62 -7.04
C MET A 5 15.96 5.07 -7.46
N GLU A 6 14.80 5.38 -8.03
CA GLU A 6 14.39 6.76 -8.23
C GLU A 6 14.19 7.43 -6.86
N ARG A 7 14.82 8.58 -6.67
CA ARG A 7 14.50 9.44 -5.53
C ARG A 7 13.21 10.17 -5.88
N LYS A 8 12.12 9.75 -5.25
CA LYS A 8 10.86 10.47 -5.34
C LYS A 8 10.86 11.54 -4.24
N ASP A 9 10.99 12.79 -4.63
CA ASP A 9 10.93 13.93 -3.71
C ASP A 9 9.50 14.22 -3.20
N GLU A 10 8.52 13.45 -3.67
CA GLU A 10 7.09 13.69 -3.45
C GLU A 10 6.53 13.11 -2.16
N HIS A 11 7.22 12.17 -1.53
CA HIS A 11 6.77 11.59 -0.27
C HIS A 11 7.14 12.46 0.93
N GLN A 12 6.13 12.95 1.64
CA GLN A 12 6.33 13.68 2.90
C GLN A 12 7.02 12.83 3.99
N PHE A 13 7.02 11.52 3.82
CA PHE A 13 7.61 10.57 4.75
C PHE A 13 8.74 9.78 4.07
N MET A 14 9.97 10.26 4.24
CA MET A 14 11.17 9.75 3.55
C MET A 14 11.41 8.24 3.72
N PHE A 15 10.98 7.66 4.84
CA PHE A 15 11.17 6.24 5.14
C PHE A 15 10.30 5.31 4.28
N LEU A 16 9.27 5.85 3.61
CA LEU A 16 8.41 5.08 2.72
C LEU A 16 9.06 4.85 1.35
N ASN A 17 9.93 5.77 0.90
CA ASN A 17 10.51 5.73 -0.44
C ASN A 17 11.13 4.39 -0.86
N PRO A 18 11.92 3.69 -0.02
CA PRO A 18 12.48 2.39 -0.38
C PRO A 18 11.43 1.28 -0.49
N MET A 19 10.27 1.46 0.15
CA MET A 19 9.20 0.46 0.32
C MET A 19 7.95 0.76 -0.51
N ASP A 20 7.91 1.87 -1.25
CA ASP A 20 6.74 2.35 -1.98
C ASP A 20 6.17 1.32 -2.95
N GLN A 21 7.04 0.52 -3.57
CA GLN A 21 6.65 -0.52 -4.51
C GLN A 21 5.87 -1.69 -3.90
N PHE A 22 5.93 -1.85 -2.57
CA PHE A 22 5.20 -2.89 -1.84
C PHE A 22 3.86 -2.39 -1.31
N PHE A 23 3.65 -1.08 -1.27
CA PHE A 23 2.41 -0.47 -0.82
C PHE A 23 1.55 -0.08 -2.02
N VAL A 24 0.27 -0.39 -1.92
CA VAL A 24 -0.70 0.02 -2.94
C VAL A 24 -1.10 1.46 -2.64
N GLU A 25 -0.73 2.37 -3.53
CA GLU A 25 -1.11 3.77 -3.43
C GLU A 25 -2.60 3.97 -3.79
N THR A 26 -3.16 5.11 -3.39
CA THR A 26 -4.59 5.42 -3.58
C THR A 26 -5.01 5.43 -5.05
N ASP A 27 -4.14 5.88 -5.95
CA ASP A 27 -4.38 5.90 -7.40
C ASP A 27 -4.31 4.52 -8.06
N GLN A 28 -3.64 3.57 -7.41
CA GLN A 28 -3.49 2.19 -7.86
C GLN A 28 -4.58 1.27 -7.28
N PHE A 29 -5.35 1.75 -6.29
CA PHE A 29 -6.37 0.94 -5.64
C PHE A 29 -7.53 0.65 -6.60
N ARG A 30 -7.91 -0.63 -6.72
CA ARG A 30 -8.93 -1.08 -7.66
C ARG A 30 -10.21 -1.47 -6.94
N PHE A 31 -11.33 -0.89 -7.39
CA PHE A 31 -12.67 -1.32 -7.02
C PHE A 31 -13.19 -2.32 -8.05
N TYR A 32 -14.00 -3.24 -7.58
CA TYR A 32 -14.57 -4.29 -8.44
C TYR A 32 -16.06 -4.06 -8.65
N ASN A 33 -16.56 -4.54 -9.78
CA ASN A 33 -17.99 -4.66 -10.06
C ASN A 33 -18.21 -6.02 -10.73
N THR A 34 -18.83 -6.95 -10.01
CA THR A 34 -18.89 -8.36 -10.41
C THR A 34 -20.34 -8.83 -10.53
N LYS A 35 -20.68 -9.53 -11.61
CA LYS A 35 -22.02 -10.14 -11.77
C LYS A 35 -22.25 -11.32 -10.82
N SER A 36 -21.20 -12.03 -10.46
CA SER A 36 -21.21 -13.15 -9.51
C SER A 36 -20.11 -12.94 -8.46
N PRO A 37 -20.18 -13.56 -7.29
CA PRO A 37 -19.09 -13.53 -6.34
C PRO A 37 -17.77 -13.95 -6.98
N PHE A 38 -16.74 -13.18 -6.75
CA PHE A 38 -15.39 -13.43 -7.25
C PHE A 38 -14.45 -13.68 -6.08
N MET A 39 -13.69 -14.77 -6.17
CA MET A 39 -12.64 -15.10 -5.23
C MET A 39 -11.42 -15.59 -5.99
N ASN A 40 -10.27 -15.03 -5.67
CA ASN A 40 -8.99 -15.48 -6.17
C ASN A 40 -8.04 -15.71 -5.00
N ILE A 41 -7.45 -16.90 -4.95
CA ILE A 41 -6.43 -17.29 -3.97
C ILE A 41 -5.21 -17.71 -4.75
N ALA A 42 -4.10 -17.03 -4.53
CA ALA A 42 -2.81 -17.36 -5.11
C ALA A 42 -1.82 -17.65 -3.99
N TYR A 43 -1.11 -18.77 -4.10
CA TYR A 43 0.00 -19.11 -3.22
C TYR A 43 1.22 -19.42 -4.07
N ASN A 44 2.30 -18.72 -3.78
CA ASN A 44 3.59 -18.91 -4.43
C ASN A 44 4.62 -19.22 -3.34
N THR A 45 5.42 -20.23 -3.56
CA THR A 45 6.55 -20.55 -2.70
C THR A 45 7.80 -20.73 -3.56
N CYS A 46 8.92 -20.31 -3.05
CA CYS A 46 10.21 -20.40 -3.73
C CYS A 46 11.31 -20.73 -2.72
N GLY A 47 12.36 -21.44 -3.18
CA GLY A 47 13.52 -21.76 -2.36
C GLY A 47 13.34 -23.00 -1.47
N ASN A 48 14.15 -23.06 -0.43
CA ASN A 48 14.17 -24.15 0.55
C ASN A 48 13.85 -23.63 1.96
N LYS A 49 13.87 -24.49 2.98
CA LYS A 49 13.55 -24.11 4.36
C LYS A 49 14.44 -23.01 4.96
N THR A 50 15.62 -22.80 4.41
CA THR A 50 16.62 -21.83 4.92
C THR A 50 16.67 -20.52 4.12
N THR A 51 16.19 -20.53 2.87
CA THR A 51 16.21 -19.33 1.98
C THR A 51 14.89 -19.15 1.25
N GLY A 52 13.81 -19.74 1.78
CA GLY A 52 12.51 -19.77 1.13
C GLY A 52 11.74 -18.47 1.27
N ASP A 53 10.92 -18.22 0.26
CA ASP A 53 9.97 -17.12 0.22
C ASP A 53 8.56 -17.71 0.05
N ASP A 54 7.63 -17.19 0.81
CA ASP A 54 6.20 -17.53 0.74
C ASP A 54 5.38 -16.28 0.45
N HIS A 55 4.45 -16.41 -0.49
CA HIS A 55 3.54 -15.32 -0.86
C HIS A 55 2.12 -15.84 -0.99
N VAL A 56 1.21 -15.30 -0.18
CA VAL A 56 -0.22 -15.60 -0.19
C VAL A 56 -0.98 -14.35 -0.58
N LYS A 57 -1.81 -14.43 -1.61
CA LYS A 57 -2.69 -13.35 -2.03
C LYS A 57 -4.12 -13.85 -2.16
N VAL A 58 -5.04 -13.18 -1.47
CA VAL A 58 -6.46 -13.46 -1.51
C VAL A 58 -7.20 -12.20 -1.94
N THR A 59 -8.05 -12.32 -2.92
CA THR A 59 -8.94 -11.24 -3.35
C THR A 59 -10.37 -11.77 -3.36
N PHE A 60 -11.26 -11.07 -2.69
CA PHE A 60 -12.68 -11.37 -2.66
C PHE A 60 -13.48 -10.13 -3.05
N ALA A 61 -14.49 -10.29 -3.90
CA ALA A 61 -15.42 -9.23 -4.25
C ALA A 61 -16.81 -9.80 -4.54
N ARG A 62 -17.84 -9.08 -4.10
CA ARG A 62 -19.24 -9.48 -4.30
C ARG A 62 -20.13 -8.26 -4.46
N ASN A 63 -21.06 -8.33 -5.40
CA ASN A 63 -22.15 -7.37 -5.52
C ASN A 63 -23.34 -7.79 -4.65
N VAL A 64 -23.95 -6.81 -4.01
CA VAL A 64 -25.27 -6.93 -3.39
C VAL A 64 -26.25 -6.07 -4.19
N GLY A 65 -27.09 -6.73 -4.98
CA GLY A 65 -27.92 -6.06 -5.95
C GLY A 65 -27.11 -5.50 -7.14
N LYS A 66 -27.66 -4.49 -7.82
CA LYS A 66 -27.06 -3.90 -9.02
C LYS A 66 -26.00 -2.83 -8.70
N ASN A 67 -26.13 -2.19 -7.56
CA ASN A 67 -25.48 -0.91 -7.30
C ASN A 67 -24.37 -0.98 -6.24
N PHE A 68 -24.38 -1.97 -5.35
CA PHE A 68 -23.43 -2.06 -4.24
C PHE A 68 -22.48 -3.22 -4.42
N ASN A 69 -21.18 -2.93 -4.36
CA ASN A 69 -20.10 -3.91 -4.31
C ASN A 69 -19.32 -3.77 -3.01
N PHE A 70 -18.87 -4.89 -2.45
CA PHE A 70 -17.93 -4.90 -1.35
C PHE A 70 -16.93 -6.04 -1.53
N GLY A 71 -15.78 -5.90 -0.90
CA GLY A 71 -14.76 -6.92 -0.96
C GLY A 71 -13.60 -6.65 -0.03
N GLY A 72 -12.61 -7.53 -0.14
CA GLY A 72 -11.37 -7.45 0.62
C GLY A 72 -10.20 -8.03 -0.16
N ILE A 73 -9.03 -7.52 0.15
CA ILE A 73 -7.75 -7.99 -0.36
C ILE A 73 -6.86 -8.30 0.83
N PHE A 74 -6.26 -9.46 0.82
CA PHE A 74 -5.21 -9.84 1.76
C PHE A 74 -3.99 -10.29 0.94
N ASP A 75 -2.85 -9.69 1.23
CA ASP A 75 -1.59 -9.97 0.55
C ASP A 75 -0.50 -10.09 1.61
N TYR A 76 0.07 -11.28 1.76
CA TYR A 76 1.11 -11.55 2.73
C TYR A 76 2.31 -12.18 2.05
N MET A 77 3.47 -11.60 2.27
CA MET A 77 4.74 -12.10 1.77
C MET A 77 5.74 -12.23 2.91
N TYR A 78 6.44 -13.33 2.94
CA TYR A 78 7.53 -13.58 3.85
C TYR A 78 8.75 -14.09 3.08
N GLY A 79 9.89 -13.48 3.32
CA GLY A 79 11.18 -13.91 2.78
C GLY A 79 12.18 -14.10 3.91
N GLN A 80 12.84 -15.25 3.95
CA GLN A 80 13.86 -15.56 4.96
C GLN A 80 15.13 -14.74 4.76
N GLY A 81 15.50 -14.44 3.51
CA GLY A 81 16.75 -13.83 3.15
C GLY A 81 17.88 -14.85 3.01
N TYR A 82 19.04 -14.36 2.61
CA TYR A 82 20.20 -15.18 2.32
C TYR A 82 21.18 -15.28 3.49
N TYR A 83 21.32 -14.20 4.27
CA TYR A 83 22.14 -14.12 5.47
C TYR A 83 21.30 -14.20 6.74
N ASN A 84 21.97 -14.41 7.86
CA ASN A 84 21.31 -14.34 9.18
C ASN A 84 20.68 -12.96 9.41
N SER A 85 19.57 -12.90 10.15
CA SER A 85 18.85 -11.66 10.49
C SER A 85 18.52 -10.77 9.28
N GLN A 86 18.08 -11.37 8.16
CA GLN A 86 17.71 -10.67 6.93
C GLN A 86 16.24 -10.89 6.51
N SER A 87 15.45 -11.50 7.36
CA SER A 87 14.07 -11.83 7.02
C SER A 87 13.21 -10.57 6.81
N THR A 88 12.32 -10.66 5.84
CA THR A 88 11.36 -9.61 5.51
C THR A 88 9.95 -10.19 5.56
N SER A 89 9.03 -9.48 6.20
CA SER A 89 7.61 -9.79 6.12
C SER A 89 6.82 -8.56 5.71
N HIS A 90 5.90 -8.76 4.80
CA HIS A 90 4.98 -7.73 4.33
C HIS A 90 3.55 -8.24 4.41
N MET A 91 2.65 -7.44 4.93
CA MET A 91 1.22 -7.73 4.99
C MET A 91 0.43 -6.51 4.51
N ASN A 92 -0.46 -6.73 3.58
CA ASN A 92 -1.49 -5.78 3.18
C ASN A 92 -2.85 -6.40 3.45
N ALA A 93 -3.68 -5.71 4.21
CA ALA A 93 -5.08 -6.08 4.42
C ALA A 93 -5.96 -4.89 4.06
N SER A 94 -6.88 -5.09 3.13
CA SER A 94 -7.77 -4.03 2.65
C SER A 94 -9.21 -4.50 2.63
N ALA A 95 -10.11 -3.62 3.06
CA ALA A 95 -11.56 -3.79 2.91
C ALA A 95 -12.11 -2.61 2.10
N PHE A 96 -12.96 -2.87 1.14
CA PHE A 96 -13.49 -1.83 0.27
C PHE A 96 -14.96 -2.03 -0.03
N GLY A 97 -15.61 -0.93 -0.42
CA GLY A 97 -16.94 -0.97 -0.95
C GLY A 97 -17.19 0.17 -1.93
N SER A 98 -18.12 -0.07 -2.84
CA SER A 98 -18.56 0.93 -3.79
C SER A 98 -20.07 0.86 -3.99
N TYR A 99 -20.69 2.02 -4.09
CA TYR A 99 -22.08 2.16 -4.47
C TYR A 99 -22.15 3.03 -5.72
N THR A 100 -22.75 2.53 -6.76
CA THR A 100 -22.85 3.22 -8.05
C THR A 100 -24.29 3.23 -8.52
N ALA A 101 -24.89 4.42 -8.53
CA ALA A 101 -26.22 4.68 -9.06
C ALA A 101 -26.19 5.96 -9.90
N ASP A 102 -27.26 6.23 -10.64
CA ASP A 102 -27.35 7.37 -11.53
C ASP A 102 -27.07 8.71 -10.84
N ARG A 103 -27.65 8.90 -9.66
CA ARG A 103 -27.54 10.17 -8.91
C ARG A 103 -26.45 10.17 -7.87
N TYR A 104 -26.07 9.02 -7.31
CA TYR A 104 -25.10 8.99 -6.22
C TYR A 104 -24.07 7.88 -6.43
N ASN A 105 -22.80 8.24 -6.30
CA ASN A 105 -21.68 7.31 -6.35
C ASN A 105 -20.84 7.46 -5.10
N LEU A 106 -20.48 6.34 -4.50
CA LEU A 106 -19.64 6.27 -3.32
C LEU A 106 -18.57 5.20 -3.53
N HIS A 107 -17.33 5.52 -3.20
CA HIS A 107 -16.22 4.59 -3.13
C HIS A 107 -15.52 4.78 -1.80
N PHE A 108 -15.29 3.72 -1.08
CA PHE A 108 -14.51 3.77 0.15
C PHE A 108 -13.63 2.55 0.28
N TYR A 109 -12.48 2.72 0.92
CA TYR A 109 -11.64 1.63 1.37
C TYR A 109 -10.90 2.00 2.65
N TYR A 110 -10.59 0.97 3.42
CA TYR A 110 -9.60 0.99 4.48
C TYR A 110 -8.50 0.00 4.12
N GLN A 111 -7.25 0.42 4.28
CA GLN A 111 -6.08 -0.38 4.00
C GLN A 111 -5.10 -0.28 5.16
N HIS A 112 -4.62 -1.43 5.60
CA HIS A 112 -3.55 -1.56 6.56
C HIS A 112 -2.37 -2.28 5.91
N ASN A 113 -1.24 -1.61 5.82
CA ASN A 113 0.02 -2.18 5.39
C ASN A 113 0.95 -2.29 6.60
N TYR A 114 1.57 -3.43 6.75
CA TYR A 114 2.60 -3.68 7.76
C TYR A 114 3.82 -4.31 7.10
N MET A 115 4.98 -3.74 7.34
CA MET A 115 6.25 -4.28 6.89
C MET A 115 7.21 -4.39 8.07
N LYS A 116 7.89 -5.51 8.15
CA LYS A 116 8.94 -5.76 9.13
C LYS A 116 10.15 -6.34 8.42
N LEU A 117 11.28 -5.65 8.55
CA LEU A 117 12.57 -6.09 8.03
C LEU A 117 13.49 -6.35 9.21
N ALA A 118 14.16 -7.50 9.21
CA ALA A 118 15.26 -7.74 10.10
C ALA A 118 16.51 -7.05 9.52
N GLU A 119 17.24 -6.36 10.39
CA GLU A 119 18.44 -5.62 10.03
C GLU A 119 19.63 -6.36 10.61
N ASN A 120 20.52 -6.82 9.75
CA ASN A 120 21.72 -7.56 10.18
C ASN A 120 22.97 -6.69 10.34
N GLY A 121 22.91 -5.41 9.91
CA GLY A 121 24.02 -4.47 10.02
C GLY A 121 25.26 -4.79 9.19
N GLY A 122 25.23 -5.86 8.41
CA GLY A 122 26.36 -6.41 7.65
C GLY A 122 27.02 -7.59 8.34
N ILE A 123 27.99 -8.18 7.68
CA ILE A 123 28.80 -9.28 8.23
C ILE A 123 29.84 -8.76 9.22
N GLU A 124 30.15 -9.55 10.24
CA GLU A 124 31.08 -9.17 11.30
C GLU A 124 32.54 -9.05 10.81
N ASP A 125 32.99 -9.94 9.92
CA ASP A 125 34.32 -9.92 9.32
C ASP A 125 34.24 -10.25 7.82
N GLU A 126 34.84 -9.42 6.97
CA GLU A 126 34.90 -9.61 5.53
C GLU A 126 35.61 -10.89 5.11
N LYS A 127 36.43 -11.49 5.98
CA LYS A 127 37.12 -12.76 5.70
C LYS A 127 36.18 -13.91 5.39
N TYR A 128 34.96 -13.90 5.93
CA TYR A 128 33.94 -14.92 5.64
C TYR A 128 33.61 -15.01 4.15
N ILE A 129 33.81 -13.93 3.41
CA ILE A 129 33.57 -13.86 1.96
C ILE A 129 34.86 -13.81 1.16
N THR A 130 35.84 -12.99 1.61
CA THR A 130 37.04 -12.70 0.83
C THR A 130 38.10 -13.80 0.94
N ARG A 131 38.18 -14.50 2.07
CA ARG A 131 39.17 -15.55 2.35
C ARG A 131 38.57 -16.71 3.13
N PRO A 132 37.55 -17.39 2.59
CA PRO A 132 36.89 -18.50 3.28
C PRO A 132 37.83 -19.67 3.58
N GLU A 133 38.94 -19.81 2.83
CA GLU A 133 39.98 -20.83 3.03
C GLU A 133 40.79 -20.63 4.32
N ASP A 134 40.90 -19.40 4.82
CA ASP A 134 41.61 -19.08 6.06
C ASP A 134 40.80 -19.42 7.33
N LEU A 135 39.52 -19.78 7.15
CA LEU A 135 38.64 -20.09 8.29
C LEU A 135 38.79 -21.54 8.72
N SER A 136 38.68 -21.76 10.03
CA SER A 136 38.79 -23.08 10.65
C SER A 136 37.68 -24.06 10.22
N GLN A 137 36.55 -23.53 9.68
CA GLN A 137 35.43 -24.30 9.18
C GLN A 137 34.72 -23.56 8.03
N LYS A 138 34.01 -24.32 7.19
CA LYS A 138 33.16 -23.74 6.16
C LYS A 138 31.85 -23.26 6.77
N TYR A 139 31.47 -22.05 6.45
CA TYR A 139 30.18 -21.44 6.84
C TYR A 139 29.23 -21.43 5.64
N ASN A 140 27.94 -21.79 5.87
CA ASN A 140 26.90 -21.43 4.93
C ASN A 140 26.57 -19.95 5.11
N SER A 141 25.98 -19.32 4.11
CA SER A 141 25.61 -17.90 4.19
C SER A 141 24.69 -17.56 5.39
N SER A 142 23.79 -18.48 5.75
CA SER A 142 22.93 -18.35 6.91
C SER A 142 23.63 -18.42 8.26
N ASP A 143 24.87 -18.95 8.29
CA ASP A 143 25.63 -19.19 9.52
C ASP A 143 26.72 -18.13 9.72
N ILE A 144 26.94 -17.27 8.72
CA ILE A 144 27.92 -16.16 8.82
C ILE A 144 27.46 -15.17 9.91
N PRO A 145 28.30 -14.86 10.90
CA PRO A 145 28.00 -13.89 11.93
C PRO A 145 27.74 -12.50 11.36
N THR A 146 26.72 -11.84 11.88
CA THR A 146 26.31 -10.49 11.49
C THR A 146 26.36 -9.54 12.68
N LEU A 147 26.59 -8.26 12.41
CA LEU A 147 26.76 -7.23 13.44
C LEU A 147 25.50 -7.05 14.31
N LEU A 148 24.31 -7.22 13.72
CA LEU A 148 23.04 -7.09 14.42
C LEU A 148 22.26 -8.40 14.30
N THR A 149 21.65 -8.86 15.40
CA THR A 149 20.89 -10.12 15.43
C THR A 149 19.43 -9.91 15.84
N ARG A 150 19.15 -8.93 16.72
CA ARG A 150 17.81 -8.66 17.27
C ARG A 150 17.37 -7.23 16.97
N THR A 151 17.50 -6.85 15.69
CA THR A 151 17.22 -5.49 15.22
C THR A 151 16.19 -5.56 14.07
N TRP A 152 15.20 -4.69 14.13
CA TRP A 152 14.12 -4.63 13.14
C TRP A 152 13.76 -3.20 12.77
N ASN A 153 13.52 -3.01 11.49
CA ASN A 153 12.86 -1.84 10.93
C ASN A 153 11.40 -2.21 10.64
N LYS A 154 10.46 -1.52 11.27
CA LYS A 154 9.02 -1.75 11.11
C LYS A 154 8.38 -0.53 10.48
N GLN A 155 7.47 -0.76 9.55
CA GLN A 155 6.65 0.28 8.95
C GLN A 155 5.19 -0.12 8.97
N GLU A 156 4.34 0.82 9.37
CA GLU A 156 2.89 0.70 9.37
C GLU A 156 2.31 1.86 8.56
N HIS A 157 1.42 1.53 7.64
CA HIS A 157 0.75 2.51 6.80
C HIS A 157 -0.74 2.20 6.75
N ASP A 158 -1.53 3.04 7.38
CA ASP A 158 -2.99 2.97 7.39
C ASP A 158 -3.56 4.04 6.49
N VAL A 159 -4.49 3.67 5.63
CA VAL A 159 -5.22 4.58 4.75
C VAL A 159 -6.71 4.35 4.90
N LEU A 160 -7.44 5.40 5.21
CA LEU A 160 -8.89 5.45 5.06
C LEU A 160 -9.24 6.43 3.95
N TYR A 161 -9.91 5.94 2.93
CA TYR A 161 -10.31 6.72 1.77
C TYR A 161 -11.81 6.67 1.57
N LEU A 162 -12.40 7.81 1.31
CA LEU A 162 -13.79 7.98 0.96
C LEU A 162 -13.90 8.98 -0.20
N ASN A 163 -14.54 8.58 -1.27
CA ASN A 163 -14.91 9.47 -2.35
C ASN A 163 -16.39 9.33 -2.64
N HIS A 164 -17.11 10.42 -2.63
CA HIS A 164 -18.51 10.40 -3.02
C HIS A 164 -18.87 11.57 -3.94
N LYS A 165 -19.81 11.30 -4.80
CA LYS A 165 -20.26 12.21 -5.83
C LYS A 165 -21.77 12.17 -5.96
N TYR A 166 -22.40 13.33 -5.98
CA TYR A 166 -23.82 13.50 -6.26
C TYR A 166 -24.01 14.18 -7.62
N ASN A 167 -24.70 13.48 -8.52
CA ASN A 167 -25.01 13.95 -9.87
C ASN A 167 -26.37 14.66 -9.89
N MET A 168 -26.38 15.89 -10.37
CA MET A 168 -27.56 16.69 -10.65
C MET A 168 -27.85 16.60 -12.16
N GLY A 169 -29.07 16.26 -12.54
CA GLY A 169 -29.44 16.05 -13.92
C GLY A 169 -30.93 15.78 -14.10
N PHE A 170 -31.31 15.41 -15.28
CA PHE A 170 -32.68 15.16 -15.68
C PHE A 170 -32.82 13.81 -16.40
N MET A 171 -34.04 13.27 -16.45
CA MET A 171 -34.34 12.09 -17.25
C MET A 171 -34.60 12.53 -18.67
N ARG A 172 -34.06 11.80 -19.64
CA ARG A 172 -34.30 11.99 -21.09
C ARG A 172 -34.80 10.68 -21.68
N GLU A 173 -35.81 10.78 -22.47
CA GLU A 173 -36.23 9.63 -23.28
C GLU A 173 -35.20 9.37 -24.39
N ALA A 174 -34.60 8.21 -24.35
CA ALA A 174 -33.79 7.68 -25.44
C ALA A 174 -34.67 6.77 -26.29
N SER A 175 -35.09 7.28 -27.48
CA SER A 175 -35.85 6.51 -28.45
C SER A 175 -34.87 5.61 -29.20
N ASP A 176 -34.79 4.34 -28.83
CA ASP A 176 -34.34 3.29 -29.75
C ASP A 176 -35.58 2.64 -30.39
N THR A 177 -35.42 2.13 -31.59
CA THR A 177 -36.51 1.76 -32.57
C THR A 177 -37.59 0.81 -32.03
N ILE A 178 -37.48 0.27 -30.83
CA ILE A 178 -38.39 -0.74 -30.26
C ILE A 178 -38.86 -0.42 -28.83
N ASP A 179 -38.05 0.28 -27.99
CA ASP A 179 -38.41 0.61 -26.61
C ASP A 179 -37.99 2.04 -26.22
N THR A 180 -38.89 2.76 -25.55
CA THR A 180 -38.57 4.07 -24.98
C THR A 180 -37.98 3.85 -23.61
N MET A 181 -36.65 4.04 -23.45
CA MET A 181 -35.99 3.97 -22.14
C MET A 181 -35.70 5.37 -21.62
N GLU A 182 -36.04 5.62 -20.36
CA GLU A 182 -35.59 6.82 -19.67
C GLU A 182 -34.14 6.65 -19.21
N VAL A 183 -33.27 7.56 -19.66
CA VAL A 183 -31.86 7.59 -19.29
C VAL A 183 -31.56 8.85 -18.50
N PHE A 184 -30.89 8.71 -17.35
CA PHE A 184 -30.46 9.84 -16.56
C PHE A 184 -29.28 10.56 -17.24
N VAL A 185 -29.44 11.86 -17.47
CA VAL A 185 -28.40 12.72 -18.06
C VAL A 185 -27.84 13.66 -16.99
N PRO A 186 -26.60 13.45 -16.53
CA PRO A 186 -25.98 14.35 -15.58
C PRO A 186 -25.61 15.68 -16.24
N VAL A 187 -25.90 16.80 -15.58
CA VAL A 187 -25.55 18.16 -16.00
C VAL A 187 -24.39 18.68 -15.17
N ALA A 188 -24.47 18.47 -13.87
CA ALA A 188 -23.46 18.89 -12.93
C ALA A 188 -23.31 17.87 -11.83
N ASN A 189 -22.19 17.89 -11.13
CA ASN A 189 -22.00 17.08 -9.94
C ASN A 189 -21.24 17.85 -8.85
N VAL A 190 -21.51 17.48 -7.62
CA VAL A 190 -20.74 17.84 -6.44
C VAL A 190 -19.99 16.60 -6.02
N PHE A 191 -18.69 16.71 -5.78
CA PHE A 191 -17.89 15.60 -5.30
C PHE A 191 -17.07 16.01 -4.08
N HIS A 192 -16.88 15.06 -3.19
CA HIS A 192 -16.01 15.20 -2.02
C HIS A 192 -15.13 13.98 -1.88
N THR A 193 -13.85 14.22 -1.65
CA THR A 193 -12.86 13.18 -1.37
C THR A 193 -12.25 13.42 0.00
N PHE A 194 -12.29 12.43 0.83
CA PHE A 194 -11.64 12.40 2.14
C PHE A 194 -10.56 11.32 2.15
N LYS A 195 -9.35 11.66 2.55
CA LYS A 195 -8.26 10.71 2.78
C LYS A 195 -7.64 10.99 4.15
N LEU A 196 -7.60 9.96 4.98
CA LEU A 196 -6.85 9.96 6.22
C LEU A 196 -5.71 8.96 6.08
N GLU A 197 -4.50 9.37 6.42
CA GLU A 197 -3.30 8.57 6.28
C GLU A 197 -2.45 8.67 7.53
N ARG A 198 -2.06 7.51 8.05
CA ARG A 198 -1.17 7.38 9.19
C ARG A 198 0.03 6.52 8.79
N LEU A 199 1.20 7.08 8.93
CA LEU A 199 2.48 6.42 8.68
C LEU A 199 3.25 6.34 9.99
N THR A 200 3.79 5.17 10.31
CA THR A 200 4.63 4.97 11.47
C THR A 200 5.85 4.15 11.05
N ARG A 201 7.03 4.62 11.42
CA ARG A 201 8.27 3.86 11.32
C ARG A 201 8.80 3.62 12.71
N GLY A 202 9.21 2.38 13.01
CA GLY A 202 9.89 2.01 14.24
C GLY A 202 11.20 1.31 13.93
N PHE A 203 12.30 1.79 14.49
CA PHE A 203 13.57 1.09 14.50
C PHE A 203 13.81 0.58 15.92
N ILE A 204 13.91 -0.73 16.06
CA ILE A 204 13.98 -1.40 17.36
C ILE A 204 15.19 -2.33 17.35
N SER A 205 16.10 -2.13 18.28
CA SER A 205 17.24 -3.02 18.55
C SER A 205 17.29 -3.38 20.03
N TYR A 206 17.63 -4.62 20.34
CA TYR A 206 17.79 -5.11 21.72
C TYR A 206 19.24 -5.49 22.06
N ASP A 207 20.13 -5.43 21.07
CA ASP A 207 21.53 -5.86 21.20
C ASP A 207 22.43 -5.04 20.26
N MET A 208 22.36 -3.71 20.38
CA MET A 208 23.21 -2.81 19.61
C MET A 208 24.64 -2.92 20.12
N PRO A 209 25.64 -3.21 19.25
CA PRO A 209 27.04 -3.19 19.65
C PRO A 209 27.50 -1.82 20.14
N GLU A 210 28.43 -1.78 21.10
CA GLU A 210 29.06 -0.56 21.52
C GLU A 210 29.72 0.16 20.33
N ASN A 211 29.53 1.47 20.25
CA ASN A 211 30.04 2.31 19.14
C ASN A 211 29.53 1.99 17.73
N TYR A 212 28.44 1.23 17.57
CA TYR A 212 27.80 1.03 16.27
C TYR A 212 27.35 2.35 15.63
N ASN A 213 26.85 3.28 16.47
CA ASN A 213 26.50 4.63 16.05
C ASN A 213 27.62 5.61 16.51
N GLU A 214 28.18 6.39 15.59
CA GLU A 214 29.21 7.38 15.89
C GLU A 214 28.77 8.44 16.91
N LYS A 215 27.49 8.79 16.91
CA LYS A 215 26.89 9.78 17.83
C LYS A 215 25.55 9.29 18.35
N THR A 216 25.43 9.23 19.65
CA THR A 216 24.17 9.00 20.36
C THR A 216 23.79 10.27 21.12
N TYR A 217 22.57 10.75 20.95
CA TYR A 217 22.06 11.95 21.63
C TYR A 217 21.45 11.64 23.01
N LEU A 218 21.10 10.40 23.24
CA LEU A 218 20.61 9.88 24.52
C LEU A 218 21.65 8.96 25.15
N LEU A 219 21.42 8.60 26.39
CA LEU A 219 22.30 7.71 27.13
C LEU A 219 22.65 6.46 26.33
N PRO A 220 23.92 6.03 26.31
CA PRO A 220 24.32 4.81 25.66
C PRO A 220 23.49 3.66 26.24
N SER A 221 22.77 2.98 25.36
CA SER A 221 21.94 1.85 25.70
C SER A 221 22.17 0.78 24.64
N ASP A 222 22.28 -0.44 25.06
CA ASP A 222 22.30 -1.63 24.22
C ASP A 222 20.94 -1.89 23.54
N SER A 223 19.93 -1.11 23.89
CA SER A 223 18.61 -1.16 23.29
C SER A 223 18.18 0.19 22.72
N VAL A 224 17.64 0.18 21.51
CA VAL A 224 17.12 1.35 20.79
C VAL A 224 15.65 1.11 20.41
N ASN A 225 14.81 2.12 20.58
CA ASN A 225 13.42 2.08 20.16
C ASN A 225 12.99 3.45 19.63
N ASP A 226 13.39 3.75 18.40
CA ASP A 226 13.06 5.00 17.74
C ASP A 226 11.77 4.88 16.96
N ARG A 227 10.90 5.88 17.12
CA ARG A 227 9.62 5.92 16.41
C ARG A 227 9.40 7.27 15.74
N THR A 228 9.07 7.22 14.46
CA THR A 228 8.66 8.39 13.69
C THR A 228 7.22 8.16 13.21
N LYS A 229 6.37 9.17 13.40
CA LYS A 229 4.96 9.12 13.00
C LYS A 229 4.64 10.30 12.12
N ASN A 230 3.85 10.05 11.09
CA ASN A 230 3.24 11.08 10.25
C ASN A 230 1.73 10.81 10.20
N PHE A 231 0.95 11.85 10.31
CA PHE A 231 -0.50 11.80 10.20
C PHE A 231 -0.96 12.91 9.27
N SER A 232 -1.70 12.56 8.25
CA SER A 232 -2.26 13.51 7.29
C SER A 232 -3.74 13.29 7.07
N VAL A 233 -4.46 14.40 6.94
CA VAL A 233 -5.88 14.41 6.56
C VAL A 233 -5.99 15.29 5.33
N LYS A 234 -6.57 14.77 4.26
CA LYS A 234 -6.81 15.49 3.02
C LYS A 234 -8.30 15.52 2.74
N ASN A 235 -8.83 16.72 2.52
CA ASN A 235 -10.19 16.94 2.08
C ASN A 235 -10.15 17.68 0.74
N LEU A 236 -10.95 17.22 -0.21
CA LEU A 236 -11.10 17.84 -1.50
C LEU A 236 -12.59 17.94 -1.81
N LEU A 237 -13.09 19.14 -1.97
CA LEU A 237 -14.47 19.43 -2.35
C LEU A 237 -14.48 20.10 -3.71
N GLY A 238 -15.32 19.66 -4.62
CA GLY A 238 -15.39 20.24 -5.94
C GLY A 238 -16.77 20.15 -6.57
N LEU A 239 -16.89 20.97 -7.61
CA LEU A 239 -18.04 21.06 -8.50
C LEU A 239 -17.57 20.78 -9.92
N SER A 240 -18.36 20.04 -10.69
CA SER A 240 -18.06 19.77 -12.09
C SER A 240 -19.30 19.92 -12.95
N LEU A 241 -19.15 20.57 -14.09
CA LEU A 241 -20.12 20.54 -15.18
C LEU A 241 -19.78 19.37 -16.10
N CYS A 242 -20.77 18.54 -16.38
CA CYS A 242 -20.59 17.38 -17.24
C CYS A 242 -20.70 17.77 -18.70
N GLU A 243 -19.90 17.13 -19.55
CA GLU A 243 -20.06 17.23 -21.00
C GLU A 243 -21.25 16.38 -21.48
N GLY A 244 -21.79 16.72 -22.65
CA GLY A 244 -22.77 15.87 -23.34
C GLY A 244 -24.23 16.03 -22.89
N PHE A 245 -24.53 16.87 -21.88
CA PHE A 245 -25.91 17.12 -21.47
C PHE A 245 -26.69 17.94 -22.52
N ASN A 246 -26.01 18.68 -23.39
CA ASN A 246 -26.56 19.41 -24.53
C ASN A 246 -25.64 19.22 -25.76
N LYS A 247 -26.19 19.39 -26.95
CA LYS A 247 -25.44 19.33 -28.22
C LYS A 247 -24.29 20.35 -28.30
N TRP A 248 -24.40 21.45 -27.57
CA TRP A 248 -23.39 22.50 -27.47
C TRP A 248 -22.34 22.29 -26.37
N ALA A 249 -22.61 21.41 -25.43
CA ALA A 249 -21.70 21.14 -24.30
C ALA A 249 -20.72 20.03 -24.67
N ALA A 250 -19.74 20.35 -25.52
CA ALA A 250 -18.68 19.44 -25.94
C ALA A 250 -17.49 19.41 -24.94
N ALA A 251 -17.55 20.22 -23.87
CA ALA A 251 -16.50 20.30 -22.86
C ALA A 251 -17.07 20.26 -21.43
N GLY A 252 -16.38 19.62 -20.52
CA GLY A 252 -16.64 19.67 -19.09
C GLY A 252 -15.72 20.69 -18.40
N LEU A 253 -16.18 21.26 -17.29
CA LEU A 253 -15.42 22.16 -16.44
C LEU A 253 -15.49 21.68 -15.00
N SER A 254 -14.34 21.58 -14.32
CA SER A 254 -14.29 21.21 -12.91
C SER A 254 -13.51 22.26 -12.12
N ALA A 255 -14.03 22.63 -10.95
CA ALA A 255 -13.34 23.45 -9.97
C ALA A 255 -13.35 22.74 -8.62
N TYR A 256 -12.23 22.78 -7.91
CA TYR A 256 -12.10 22.13 -6.61
C TYR A 256 -11.22 22.92 -5.66
N VAL A 257 -11.45 22.73 -4.38
CA VAL A 257 -10.63 23.25 -3.28
C VAL A 257 -10.20 22.07 -2.43
N GLY A 258 -8.91 22.00 -2.17
CA GLY A 258 -8.31 20.97 -1.31
C GLY A 258 -7.68 21.59 -0.06
N TYR A 259 -7.82 20.87 1.08
CA TYR A 259 -7.17 21.17 2.36
C TYR A 259 -6.60 19.91 2.96
#